data_87b384feccd284a48b260a360e5535fa
#
_entry.id   87b384feccd284a48b260a360e5535fa
#
_cell.length_a   1.000
_cell.length_b   1.000
_cell.length_c   1.000
_cell.angle_alpha   90.00
_cell.angle_beta   90.00
_cell.angle_gamma   90.00
#
_symmetry.space_group_name_H-M   'P 1'
#
loop_
_entity.id
_entity.type
_entity.pdbx_description
1 polymer ?
#
loop_
_entity_poly.entity_id
_entity_poly.type
_entity_poly.pdbx_seq_one_letter_code
_entity_poly.pdbx_strand_id
1 'polypeptide(L)'
;YDQYTNQPVTGIQSIDNKLYYFDANGVQQDATFGIDVSKYQSNIDWEQVKTAGVKFVIVRIGYRGYGSGALVLDPMFEQHFTNARNAGLKVGVYFFSQAVNENEAREEAQGCAYVLNGRKLDYPIYFDTEASGGSNGRADGLGVEDRTKCAIAFCEEVKAQGYQPGVYASTLWFRKRIDLNRLKSYSIWNA
;
A
#
# COMPACT_ATOMS: atom_id res chain seq x y z
N TYR A 1 9.88 19.70 -21.17
CA TYR A 1 11.10 19.15 -21.78
C TYR A 1 12.24 19.21 -20.76
N ASP A 2 13.07 18.17 -20.75
CA ASP A 2 14.31 18.15 -19.97
C ASP A 2 15.31 19.16 -20.59
N GLN A 3 15.87 20.03 -19.76
CA GLN A 3 16.72 21.13 -20.25
C GLN A 3 18.08 20.68 -20.82
N TYR A 4 18.51 19.45 -20.51
CA TYR A 4 19.82 18.91 -20.98
C TYR A 4 19.66 18.04 -22.23
N THR A 5 18.59 17.27 -22.30
CA THR A 5 18.36 16.30 -23.38
C THR A 5 17.41 16.81 -24.46
N ASN A 6 16.66 17.89 -24.18
CA ASN A 6 15.57 18.42 -25.02
C ASN A 6 14.52 17.34 -25.40
N GLN A 7 14.35 16.35 -24.52
CA GLN A 7 13.34 15.30 -24.67
C GLN A 7 12.12 15.61 -23.79
N PRO A 8 10.92 15.16 -24.17
CA PRO A 8 9.76 15.25 -23.28
C PRO A 8 10.04 14.55 -21.94
N VAL A 9 9.75 15.21 -20.82
CA VAL A 9 9.74 14.55 -19.53
C VAL A 9 8.50 13.67 -19.42
N THR A 10 8.61 12.52 -18.76
CA THR A 10 7.53 11.54 -18.57
C THR A 10 7.45 11.09 -17.11
N GLY A 11 6.32 10.48 -16.74
CA GLY A 11 6.09 10.03 -15.37
C GLY A 11 5.85 11.18 -14.40
N ILE A 12 6.08 10.92 -13.12
CA ILE A 12 5.92 11.93 -12.07
C ILE A 12 7.14 12.85 -12.06
N GLN A 13 6.88 14.15 -12.13
CA GLN A 13 7.89 15.20 -12.07
C GLN A 13 7.59 16.17 -10.92
N SER A 14 8.64 16.64 -10.24
CA SER A 14 8.52 17.74 -9.27
C SER A 14 9.03 19.03 -9.94
N ILE A 15 8.15 20.01 -10.10
CA ILE A 15 8.44 21.31 -10.69
C ILE A 15 7.98 22.37 -9.72
N ASP A 16 8.89 23.25 -9.29
CA ASP A 16 8.61 24.29 -8.27
C ASP A 16 7.93 23.73 -7.00
N ASN A 17 8.44 22.60 -6.51
CA ASN A 17 7.94 21.86 -5.35
C ASN A 17 6.48 21.36 -5.47
N LYS A 18 5.97 21.22 -6.71
CA LYS A 18 4.66 20.61 -7.00
C LYS A 18 4.83 19.37 -7.87
N LEU A 19 3.96 18.40 -7.65
CA LEU A 19 3.94 17.15 -8.41
C LEU A 19 3.07 17.28 -9.65
N TYR A 20 3.58 16.79 -10.77
CA TYR A 20 2.89 16.70 -12.06
C TYR A 20 3.10 15.29 -12.63
N TYR A 21 2.14 14.82 -13.43
CA TYR A 21 2.27 13.58 -14.16
C TYR A 21 2.21 13.84 -15.66
N PHE A 22 3.19 13.28 -16.38
CA PHE A 22 3.28 13.34 -17.83
C PHE A 22 3.20 11.93 -18.42
N ASP A 23 2.38 11.74 -19.43
CA ASP A 23 2.26 10.46 -20.13
C ASP A 23 3.53 10.12 -20.95
N ALA A 24 3.50 9.00 -21.67
CA ALA A 24 4.64 8.53 -22.48
C ALA A 24 5.02 9.50 -23.63
N ASN A 25 4.14 10.43 -23.99
CA ASN A 25 4.39 11.45 -25.00
C ASN A 25 4.83 12.79 -24.40
N GLY A 26 4.96 12.88 -23.07
CA GLY A 26 5.30 14.10 -22.36
C GLY A 26 4.12 15.09 -22.24
N VAL A 27 2.90 14.62 -22.39
CA VAL A 27 1.69 15.44 -22.20
C VAL A 27 1.25 15.35 -20.73
N GLN A 28 1.08 16.51 -20.09
CA GLN A 28 0.59 16.56 -18.71
C GLN A 28 -0.81 15.98 -18.63
N GLN A 29 -1.03 15.12 -17.64
CA GLN A 29 -2.30 14.47 -17.34
C GLN A 29 -2.78 14.87 -15.96
N ASP A 30 -4.10 14.89 -15.78
CA ASP A 30 -4.70 15.01 -14.45
C ASP A 30 -4.39 13.76 -13.63
N ALA A 31 -3.83 13.98 -12.46
CA ALA A 31 -3.48 12.90 -11.52
C ALA A 31 -3.76 13.29 -10.08
N THR A 32 -4.15 12.31 -9.27
CA THR A 32 -4.23 12.47 -7.83
C THR A 32 -3.02 11.78 -7.20
N PHE A 33 -2.16 12.55 -6.54
CA PHE A 33 -0.94 12.06 -5.95
C PHE A 33 -1.19 11.55 -4.53
N GLY A 34 -0.61 10.39 -4.24
CA GLY A 34 -0.52 9.80 -2.92
C GLY A 34 0.90 9.34 -2.64
N ILE A 35 1.17 9.08 -1.37
CA ILE A 35 2.40 8.45 -0.90
C ILE A 35 2.06 7.26 -0.02
N ASP A 36 2.96 6.32 0.10
CA ASP A 36 2.94 5.31 1.15
C ASP A 36 4.09 5.53 2.13
N VAL A 37 3.87 5.19 3.38
CA VAL A 37 4.82 5.44 4.46
C VAL A 37 4.81 4.32 5.50
N SER A 38 5.95 4.13 6.16
CA SER A 38 6.14 3.16 7.22
C SER A 38 7.21 3.65 8.19
N LYS A 39 7.66 2.78 9.08
CA LYS A 39 8.77 3.07 10.00
C LYS A 39 10.06 3.54 9.30
N TYR A 40 10.19 3.31 8.02
CA TYR A 40 11.39 3.71 7.25
C TYR A 40 11.40 5.21 6.89
N GLN A 41 10.24 5.88 6.98
CA GLN A 41 10.09 7.33 6.79
C GLN A 41 9.79 8.00 8.14
N SER A 42 10.79 8.05 9.05
CA SER A 42 10.59 8.50 10.43
C SER A 42 10.29 10.00 10.57
N ASN A 43 10.84 10.84 9.71
CA ASN A 43 10.70 12.29 9.78
C ASN A 43 10.04 12.82 8.50
N ILE A 44 8.74 13.11 8.57
CA ILE A 44 7.96 13.62 7.45
C ILE A 44 7.46 15.02 7.79
N ASP A 45 7.78 16.00 6.93
CA ASP A 45 7.14 17.30 6.94
C ASP A 45 5.81 17.21 6.17
N TRP A 46 4.73 16.99 6.90
CA TRP A 46 3.39 16.78 6.35
C TRP A 46 2.84 18.02 5.65
N GLU A 47 3.26 19.23 6.05
CA GLU A 47 2.88 20.46 5.36
C GLU A 47 3.57 20.57 4.00
N GLN A 48 4.83 20.18 3.89
CA GLN A 48 5.51 20.09 2.60
C GLN A 48 4.87 19.04 1.70
N VAL A 49 4.56 17.87 2.23
CA VAL A 49 3.86 16.79 1.50
C VAL A 49 2.55 17.31 0.90
N LYS A 50 1.74 17.99 1.71
CA LYS A 50 0.48 18.59 1.26
C LYS A 50 0.69 19.69 0.21
N THR A 51 1.67 20.57 0.44
CA THR A 51 1.99 21.69 -0.46
C THR A 51 2.49 21.19 -1.82
N ALA A 52 3.19 20.05 -1.86
CA ALA A 52 3.60 19.38 -3.10
C ALA A 52 2.42 18.83 -3.93
N GLY A 53 1.20 18.84 -3.38
CA GLY A 53 0.00 18.41 -4.09
C GLY A 53 -0.48 17.00 -3.75
N VAL A 54 0.17 16.32 -2.79
CA VAL A 54 -0.27 15.01 -2.29
C VAL A 54 -1.65 15.15 -1.63
N LYS A 55 -2.55 14.21 -1.94
CA LYS A 55 -3.94 14.21 -1.46
C LYS A 55 -4.27 13.07 -0.50
N PHE A 56 -3.50 12.01 -0.55
CA PHE A 56 -3.71 10.83 0.30
C PHE A 56 -2.41 10.15 0.69
N VAL A 57 -2.49 9.36 1.75
CA VAL A 57 -1.39 8.52 2.21
C VAL A 57 -1.91 7.12 2.53
N ILE A 58 -1.12 6.10 2.21
CA ILE A 58 -1.36 4.72 2.62
C ILE A 58 -0.31 4.36 3.67
N VAL A 59 -0.73 4.24 4.93
CA VAL A 59 0.19 4.06 6.08
C VAL A 59 0.34 2.59 6.39
N ARG A 60 1.57 2.09 6.55
CA ARG A 60 1.75 0.72 7.02
C ARG A 60 1.23 0.57 8.44
N ILE A 61 0.21 -0.26 8.62
CA ILE A 61 -0.32 -0.55 9.95
C ILE A 61 0.51 -1.60 10.67
N GLY A 62 1.06 -2.56 9.94
CA GLY A 62 1.87 -3.62 10.52
C GLY A 62 2.39 -4.60 9.47
N TYR A 63 2.97 -5.67 9.96
CA TYR A 63 3.48 -6.76 9.14
C TYR A 63 3.49 -8.08 9.92
N ARG A 64 3.51 -9.21 9.19
CA ARG A 64 3.80 -10.51 9.80
C ARG A 64 5.29 -10.80 9.72
N GLY A 65 5.90 -11.19 10.83
CA GLY A 65 7.33 -11.45 10.91
C GLY A 65 7.77 -12.60 10.00
N TYR A 66 8.85 -12.43 9.27
CA TYR A 66 9.35 -13.36 8.25
C TYR A 66 9.67 -14.77 8.78
N GLY A 67 10.23 -14.85 9.99
CA GLY A 67 10.59 -16.11 10.62
C GLY A 67 9.62 -16.52 11.73
N SER A 68 9.17 -15.56 12.55
CA SER A 68 8.32 -15.85 13.70
C SER A 68 6.85 -16.09 13.36
N GLY A 69 6.37 -15.52 12.24
CA GLY A 69 4.95 -15.51 11.90
C GLY A 69 4.08 -14.64 12.81
N ALA A 70 4.68 -13.91 13.75
CA ALA A 70 3.95 -13.04 14.67
C ALA A 70 3.46 -11.77 13.95
N LEU A 71 2.30 -11.26 14.35
CA LEU A 71 1.81 -9.96 13.94
C LEU A 71 2.59 -8.88 14.69
N VAL A 72 3.09 -7.89 13.95
CA VAL A 72 3.88 -6.78 14.49
C VAL A 72 3.28 -5.45 14.03
N LEU A 73 2.94 -4.58 14.98
CA LEU A 73 2.51 -3.22 14.70
C LEU A 73 3.70 -2.42 14.15
N ASP A 74 3.47 -1.60 13.11
CA ASP A 74 4.49 -0.65 12.68
C ASP A 74 4.68 0.44 13.76
N PRO A 75 5.90 0.64 14.28
CA PRO A 75 6.12 1.56 15.39
C PRO A 75 5.80 3.03 15.05
N MET A 76 5.74 3.39 13.76
CA MET A 76 5.39 4.73 13.32
C MET A 76 3.92 4.88 12.91
N PHE A 77 3.13 3.79 12.98
CA PHE A 77 1.75 3.81 12.50
C PHE A 77 0.92 4.93 13.12
N GLU A 78 0.87 5.01 14.45
CA GLU A 78 0.03 6.00 15.14
C GLU A 78 0.46 7.43 14.83
N GLN A 79 1.76 7.68 14.77
CA GLN A 79 2.30 8.99 14.45
C GLN A 79 1.94 9.40 13.02
N HIS A 80 2.18 8.53 12.03
CA HIS A 80 1.88 8.81 10.63
C HIS A 80 0.38 8.98 10.40
N PHE A 81 -0.43 8.09 10.97
CA PHE A 81 -1.88 8.15 10.86
C PHE A 81 -2.43 9.48 11.40
N THR A 82 -2.00 9.86 12.59
CA THR A 82 -2.45 11.10 13.25
C THR A 82 -1.97 12.34 12.50
N ASN A 83 -0.70 12.39 12.15
CA ASN A 83 -0.12 13.57 11.49
C ASN A 83 -0.67 13.78 10.08
N ALA A 84 -0.86 12.70 9.31
CA ALA A 84 -1.50 12.79 8.00
C ALA A 84 -2.93 13.33 8.09
N ARG A 85 -3.72 12.84 9.05
CA ARG A 85 -5.07 13.34 9.32
C ARG A 85 -5.07 14.83 9.72
N ASN A 86 -4.17 15.22 10.59
CA ASN A 86 -4.05 16.62 11.03
C ASN A 86 -3.66 17.55 9.88
N ALA A 87 -2.84 17.09 8.94
CA ALA A 87 -2.53 17.80 7.71
C ALA A 87 -3.70 17.85 6.70
N GLY A 88 -4.81 17.13 6.97
CA GLY A 88 -5.99 17.08 6.10
C GLY A 88 -5.85 16.14 4.90
N LEU A 89 -4.91 15.20 4.94
CA LEU A 89 -4.78 14.16 3.93
C LEU A 89 -5.81 13.05 4.14
N LYS A 90 -6.27 12.45 3.05
CA LYS A 90 -7.05 11.21 3.09
C LYS A 90 -6.14 10.03 3.44
N VAL A 91 -6.66 9.07 4.22
CA VAL A 91 -5.83 7.97 4.74
C VAL A 91 -6.42 6.62 4.39
N GLY A 92 -5.56 5.74 3.88
CA GLY A 92 -5.73 4.30 3.86
C GLY A 92 -4.59 3.61 4.60
N VAL A 93 -4.62 2.31 4.69
CA VAL A 93 -3.55 1.55 5.35
C VAL A 93 -3.15 0.32 4.55
N TYR A 94 -1.95 -0.21 4.80
CA TYR A 94 -1.53 -1.49 4.27
C TYR A 94 -0.90 -2.37 5.35
N PHE A 95 -1.03 -3.67 5.17
CA PHE A 95 -0.39 -4.68 6.00
C PHE A 95 0.56 -5.51 5.14
N PHE A 96 1.84 -5.52 5.48
CA PHE A 96 2.84 -6.32 4.78
C PHE A 96 2.68 -7.79 5.19
N SER A 97 2.08 -8.56 4.30
CA SER A 97 1.69 -9.93 4.57
C SER A 97 2.82 -10.93 4.38
N GLN A 98 2.92 -11.85 5.31
CA GLN A 98 3.68 -13.08 5.20
C GLN A 98 2.81 -14.29 5.56
N ALA A 99 1.50 -14.18 5.38
CA ALA A 99 0.56 -15.27 5.54
C ALA A 99 0.85 -16.41 4.56
N VAL A 100 0.85 -17.64 5.06
CA VAL A 100 1.09 -18.85 4.26
C VAL A 100 -0.18 -19.69 4.06
N ASN A 101 -1.28 -19.27 4.67
CA ASN A 101 -2.61 -19.87 4.53
C ASN A 101 -3.70 -18.84 4.81
N GLU A 102 -4.95 -19.20 4.50
CA GLU A 102 -6.11 -18.34 4.64
C GLU A 102 -6.40 -17.91 6.08
N ASN A 103 -6.12 -18.77 7.08
CA ASN A 103 -6.36 -18.43 8.49
C ASN A 103 -5.41 -17.30 8.93
N GLU A 104 -4.13 -17.42 8.58
CA GLU A 104 -3.15 -16.36 8.88
C GLU A 104 -3.51 -15.05 8.17
N ALA A 105 -4.01 -15.10 6.94
CA ALA A 105 -4.45 -13.91 6.23
C ALA A 105 -5.67 -13.23 6.91
N ARG A 106 -6.61 -14.03 7.44
CA ARG A 106 -7.72 -13.49 8.27
C ARG A 106 -7.22 -12.87 9.56
N GLU A 107 -6.26 -13.51 10.24
CA GLU A 107 -5.65 -12.94 11.46
C GLU A 107 -4.99 -11.57 11.17
N GLU A 108 -4.32 -11.40 10.04
CA GLU A 108 -3.73 -10.13 9.62
C GLU A 108 -4.81 -9.03 9.46
N ALA A 109 -5.92 -9.35 8.80
CA ALA A 109 -7.04 -8.45 8.62
C ALA A 109 -7.72 -8.09 9.97
N GLN A 110 -7.92 -9.07 10.85
CA GLN A 110 -8.45 -8.86 12.20
C GLN A 110 -7.50 -7.98 13.03
N GLY A 111 -6.18 -8.20 12.91
CA GLY A 111 -5.17 -7.36 13.53
C GLY A 111 -5.26 -5.90 13.08
N CYS A 112 -5.46 -5.66 11.77
CA CYS A 112 -5.70 -4.31 11.26
C CYS A 112 -6.96 -3.68 11.86
N ALA A 113 -8.07 -4.40 11.88
CA ALA A 113 -9.34 -3.90 12.44
C ALA A 113 -9.22 -3.61 13.94
N TYR A 114 -8.53 -4.47 14.68
CA TYR A 114 -8.26 -4.28 16.11
C TYR A 114 -7.46 -2.99 16.37
N VAL A 115 -6.37 -2.78 15.64
CA VAL A 115 -5.53 -1.58 15.76
C VAL A 115 -6.32 -0.32 15.35
N LEU A 116 -7.10 -0.40 14.29
CA LEU A 116 -7.94 0.72 13.85
C LEU A 116 -9.04 1.08 14.86
N ASN A 117 -9.54 0.12 15.61
CA ASN A 117 -10.52 0.32 16.68
C ASN A 117 -11.69 1.23 16.25
N GLY A 118 -12.29 0.95 15.09
CA GLY A 118 -13.41 1.71 14.54
C GLY A 118 -13.05 3.04 13.88
N ARG A 119 -11.78 3.42 13.80
CA ARG A 119 -11.34 4.62 13.06
C ARG A 119 -11.69 4.51 11.59
N LYS A 120 -12.32 5.54 11.03
CA LYS A 120 -12.70 5.58 9.62
C LYS A 120 -11.48 5.75 8.73
N LEU A 121 -11.49 5.08 7.59
CA LEU A 121 -10.54 5.24 6.50
C LEU A 121 -11.22 5.87 5.27
N ASP A 122 -10.44 6.60 4.47
CA ASP A 122 -10.90 7.16 3.18
C ASP A 122 -10.51 6.24 2.02
N TYR A 123 -9.50 5.41 2.23
CA TYR A 123 -8.97 4.43 1.27
C TYR A 123 -8.94 3.03 1.90
N PRO A 124 -8.76 1.97 1.09
CA PRO A 124 -8.78 0.60 1.57
C PRO A 124 -7.74 0.25 2.64
N ILE A 125 -7.97 -0.92 3.27
CA ILE A 125 -6.93 -1.71 3.90
C ILE A 125 -6.36 -2.64 2.83
N TYR A 126 -5.09 -2.46 2.47
CA TYR A 126 -4.44 -3.24 1.43
C TYR A 126 -3.69 -4.44 2.00
N PHE A 127 -3.97 -5.61 1.41
CA PHE A 127 -3.10 -6.79 1.51
C PHE A 127 -1.87 -6.55 0.65
N ASP A 128 -0.74 -6.28 1.27
CA ASP A 128 0.53 -6.05 0.56
C ASP A 128 1.27 -7.39 0.42
N THR A 129 1.44 -7.83 -0.83
CA THR A 129 2.13 -9.07 -1.14
C THR A 129 3.26 -8.83 -2.14
N GLU A 130 4.48 -9.00 -1.64
CA GLU A 130 5.71 -8.80 -2.40
C GLU A 130 6.84 -9.67 -1.81
N ALA A 131 8.00 -9.68 -2.45
CA ALA A 131 9.16 -10.38 -1.90
C ALA A 131 9.60 -9.74 -0.59
N SER A 132 10.00 -10.58 0.37
CA SER A 132 10.43 -10.12 1.69
C SER A 132 11.71 -9.26 1.70
N GLY A 133 12.40 -9.16 0.56
CA GLY A 133 13.65 -8.41 0.42
C GLY A 133 14.88 -9.10 1.00
N GLY A 134 14.71 -10.28 1.59
CA GLY A 134 15.77 -11.13 2.12
C GLY A 134 15.70 -12.54 1.53
N SER A 135 16.56 -13.44 1.98
CA SER A 135 16.42 -14.85 1.68
C SER A 135 15.42 -15.47 2.66
N ASN A 136 14.36 -16.12 2.15
CA ASN A 136 13.44 -16.99 2.89
C ASN A 136 12.32 -16.30 3.70
N GLY A 137 11.63 -15.30 3.15
CA GLY A 137 10.34 -14.92 3.68
C GLY A 137 9.35 -16.08 3.63
N ARG A 138 8.53 -16.24 4.67
CA ARG A 138 7.57 -17.36 4.81
C ARG A 138 6.67 -17.52 3.58
N ALA A 139 6.20 -16.39 3.03
CA ALA A 139 5.29 -16.36 1.90
C ALA A 139 5.99 -16.31 0.54
N ASP A 140 7.32 -16.15 0.46
CA ASP A 140 8.03 -15.98 -0.81
C ASP A 140 7.89 -17.21 -1.73
N GLY A 141 7.84 -18.40 -1.14
CA GLY A 141 7.68 -19.68 -1.84
C GLY A 141 6.25 -20.06 -2.23
N LEU A 142 5.23 -19.28 -1.85
CA LEU A 142 3.84 -19.61 -2.17
C LEU A 142 3.59 -19.66 -3.69
N GLY A 143 2.83 -20.68 -4.11
CA GLY A 143 2.28 -20.73 -5.46
C GLY A 143 1.19 -19.68 -5.69
N VAL A 144 0.83 -19.51 -6.97
CA VAL A 144 -0.21 -18.53 -7.37
C VAL A 144 -1.53 -18.81 -6.66
N GLU A 145 -1.95 -20.08 -6.57
CA GLU A 145 -3.23 -20.47 -5.97
C GLU A 145 -3.29 -20.10 -4.47
N ASP A 146 -2.30 -20.49 -3.68
CA ASP A 146 -2.31 -20.28 -2.24
C ASP A 146 -2.16 -18.79 -1.90
N ARG A 147 -1.32 -18.06 -2.63
CA ARG A 147 -1.21 -16.60 -2.48
C ARG A 147 -2.52 -15.89 -2.80
N THR A 148 -3.21 -16.32 -3.85
CA THR A 148 -4.52 -15.76 -4.22
C THR A 148 -5.58 -16.04 -3.17
N LYS A 149 -5.59 -17.26 -2.60
CA LYS A 149 -6.49 -17.60 -1.48
C LYS A 149 -6.23 -16.75 -0.25
N CYS A 150 -4.96 -16.51 0.10
CA CYS A 150 -4.59 -15.61 1.20
C CYS A 150 -5.13 -14.20 0.95
N ALA A 151 -4.90 -13.63 -0.24
CA ALA A 151 -5.39 -12.30 -0.58
C ALA A 151 -6.91 -12.19 -0.49
N ILE A 152 -7.64 -13.19 -1.01
CA ILE A 152 -9.10 -13.24 -0.92
C ILE A 152 -9.56 -13.34 0.54
N ALA A 153 -8.95 -14.23 1.34
CA ALA A 153 -9.31 -14.42 2.74
C ALA A 153 -9.11 -13.14 3.56
N PHE A 154 -8.00 -12.44 3.34
CA PHE A 154 -7.75 -11.12 3.94
C PHE A 154 -8.84 -10.12 3.53
N CYS A 155 -9.10 -10.00 2.24
CA CYS A 155 -10.06 -9.03 1.71
C CYS A 155 -11.49 -9.28 2.22
N GLU A 156 -11.93 -10.53 2.26
CA GLU A 156 -13.27 -10.87 2.79
C GLU A 156 -13.37 -10.61 4.29
N GLU A 157 -12.32 -10.87 5.04
CA GLU A 157 -12.28 -10.52 6.46
C GLU A 157 -12.30 -9.00 6.68
N VAL A 158 -11.55 -8.22 5.89
CA VAL A 158 -11.59 -6.74 5.92
C VAL A 158 -13.02 -6.22 5.69
N LYS A 159 -13.75 -6.80 4.72
CA LYS A 159 -15.16 -6.46 4.48
C LYS A 159 -16.04 -6.80 5.68
N ALA A 160 -15.86 -7.99 6.27
CA ALA A 160 -16.62 -8.42 7.44
C ALA A 160 -16.40 -7.48 8.64
N GLN A 161 -15.22 -6.87 8.74
CA GLN A 161 -14.90 -5.84 9.74
C GLN A 161 -15.40 -4.42 9.38
N GLY A 162 -16.09 -4.26 8.24
CA GLY A 162 -16.71 -3.00 7.82
C GLY A 162 -15.78 -2.03 7.09
N TYR A 163 -14.64 -2.49 6.60
CA TYR A 163 -13.68 -1.69 5.83
C TYR A 163 -13.66 -2.08 4.35
N GLN A 164 -13.13 -1.18 3.52
CA GLN A 164 -12.90 -1.48 2.11
C GLN A 164 -11.58 -2.25 1.96
N PRO A 165 -11.55 -3.38 1.24
CA PRO A 165 -10.33 -4.13 0.99
C PRO A 165 -9.65 -3.71 -0.31
N GLY A 166 -8.34 -3.92 -0.34
CA GLY A 166 -7.54 -3.81 -1.55
C GLY A 166 -6.37 -4.79 -1.53
N VAL A 167 -5.72 -4.92 -2.68
CA VAL A 167 -4.51 -5.75 -2.85
C VAL A 167 -3.44 -4.92 -3.52
N TYR A 168 -2.25 -4.91 -2.92
CA TYR A 168 -1.05 -4.33 -3.49
C TYR A 168 -0.10 -5.42 -3.94
N ALA A 169 0.44 -5.25 -5.13
CA ALA A 169 1.59 -6.00 -5.64
C ALA A 169 2.26 -5.24 -6.79
N SER A 170 3.49 -5.61 -7.12
CA SER A 170 4.12 -5.13 -8.35
C SER A 170 3.46 -5.70 -9.60
N THR A 171 3.60 -5.01 -10.73
CA THR A 171 3.13 -5.48 -12.04
C THR A 171 3.60 -6.91 -12.35
N LEU A 172 4.86 -7.23 -12.02
CA LEU A 172 5.40 -8.58 -12.22
C LEU A 172 4.68 -9.63 -11.37
N TRP A 173 4.35 -9.27 -10.12
CA TRP A 173 3.66 -10.18 -9.22
C TRP A 173 2.21 -10.40 -9.62
N PHE A 174 1.48 -9.35 -10.05
CA PHE A 174 0.14 -9.50 -10.63
C PHE A 174 0.11 -10.36 -11.89
N ARG A 175 1.20 -10.42 -12.66
CA ARG A 175 1.29 -11.27 -13.85
C ARG A 175 1.71 -12.70 -13.56
N LYS A 176 2.48 -12.98 -12.49
CA LYS A 176 3.17 -14.26 -12.31
C LYS A 176 2.96 -14.91 -10.95
N ARG A 177 2.52 -14.19 -9.95
CA ARG A 177 2.54 -14.65 -8.55
C ARG A 177 1.18 -14.65 -7.86
N ILE A 178 0.16 -14.03 -8.47
CA ILE A 178 -1.20 -13.95 -7.94
C ILE A 178 -2.20 -13.90 -9.11
N ASP A 179 -3.38 -14.49 -8.95
CA ASP A 179 -4.41 -14.48 -9.99
C ASP A 179 -5.25 -13.19 -9.90
N LEU A 180 -4.86 -12.17 -10.67
CA LEU A 180 -5.55 -10.88 -10.73
C LEU A 180 -7.03 -11.00 -11.16
N ASN A 181 -7.38 -12.03 -11.96
CA ASN A 181 -8.77 -12.19 -12.41
C ASN A 181 -9.73 -12.48 -11.25
N ARG A 182 -9.26 -13.17 -10.22
CA ARG A 182 -10.03 -13.46 -9.02
C ARG A 182 -10.10 -12.30 -8.03
N LEU A 183 -9.31 -11.24 -8.24
CA LEU A 183 -9.21 -10.08 -7.34
C LEU A 183 -9.94 -8.84 -7.87
N LYS A 184 -10.65 -8.94 -9.01
CA LYS A 184 -11.30 -7.80 -9.70
C LYS A 184 -12.36 -7.05 -8.86
N SER A 185 -12.90 -7.69 -7.83
CA SER A 185 -13.88 -7.07 -6.92
C SER A 185 -13.25 -6.23 -5.81
N TYR A 186 -11.93 -6.20 -5.71
CA TYR A 186 -11.17 -5.44 -4.72
C TYR A 186 -10.43 -4.29 -5.38
N SER A 187 -10.07 -3.28 -4.59
CA SER A 187 -9.20 -2.21 -5.07
C SER A 187 -7.82 -2.75 -5.37
N ILE A 188 -7.27 -2.40 -6.53
CA ILE A 188 -5.92 -2.82 -6.94
C ILE A 188 -4.98 -1.63 -6.85
N TRP A 189 -3.89 -1.82 -6.13
CA TRP A 189 -2.76 -0.90 -6.10
C TRP A 189 -1.56 -1.60 -6.75
N ASN A 190 -1.20 -1.14 -7.93
CA ASN A 190 -0.11 -1.70 -8.73
C ASN A 190 1.11 -0.79 -8.70
N ALA A 191 2.30 -1.36 -8.40
CA ALA A 191 3.59 -0.68 -8.47
C ALA A 191 4.46 -1.19 -9.63
#